data_969207afd0e6b86e7ee33f1d138daa91
#
_entry.id   969207afd0e6b86e7ee33f1d138daa91
#
_cell.length_a   1.000
_cell.length_b   1.000
_cell.length_c   1.000
_cell.angle_alpha   90.00
_cell.angle_beta   90.00
_cell.angle_gamma   90.00
#
_symmetry.space_group_name_H-M   'P 1'
#
loop_
_entity.id
_entity.type
_entity.pdbx_description
1 polymer ?
#
loop_
_entity_poly.entity_id
_entity_poly.type
_entity_poly.pdbx_seq_one_letter_code
_entity_poly.pdbx_strand_id
1 'polypeptide(L)'
;MNLAGAETLFRKEVLRFWKVAFQTVAAPVLTAVLYLLIFGHVLEDHVRVFQGVGYTSFLIPGLVMMSVLQNAFANSSSSLVQSKITGNLVFLLVTPLSHWAWFAAYVGASVVRGLVVGAGVFLVTVWFAPPHFAEPWWIVVFATLGAGMLGALGLIAGLWAEKFDQMAAFQNFLIMPMTFLSGVFYSVHSLPPFWQGLSHANPFFYMIDGFRRGFFGASDVSPWLSLAVVGTSLMVVSAIALRLLAIGYKIRS
;
A
#
# COMPACT_ATOMS: atom_id res chain seq x y z
N MET A 1 0.97 25.90 12.94
CA MET A 1 0.52 24.99 11.87
C MET A 1 -0.92 25.35 11.52
N ASN A 2 -1.25 25.66 10.26
CA ASN A 2 -2.63 25.96 9.85
C ASN A 2 -3.43 24.64 9.76
N LEU A 3 -4.06 24.24 10.87
CA LEU A 3 -4.80 22.98 10.98
C LEU A 3 -6.03 22.95 10.04
N ALA A 4 -6.73 24.09 9.91
CA ALA A 4 -7.91 24.20 9.03
C ALA A 4 -7.52 23.97 7.56
N GLY A 5 -6.38 24.51 7.12
CA GLY A 5 -5.88 24.28 5.76
C GLY A 5 -5.45 22.82 5.52
N ALA A 6 -4.81 22.18 6.52
CA ALA A 6 -4.43 20.78 6.44
C ALA A 6 -5.68 19.87 6.36
N GLU A 7 -6.69 20.14 7.15
CA GLU A 7 -7.97 19.44 7.13
C GLU A 7 -8.69 19.61 5.78
N THR A 8 -8.72 20.82 5.26
CA THR A 8 -9.35 21.10 3.95
C THR A 8 -8.64 20.33 2.83
N LEU A 9 -7.29 20.29 2.84
CA LEU A 9 -6.52 19.53 1.87
C LEU A 9 -6.76 18.02 2.01
N PHE A 10 -6.77 17.50 3.24
CA PHE A 10 -7.09 16.10 3.52
C PHE A 10 -8.50 15.73 3.01
N ARG A 11 -9.52 16.53 3.35
CA ARG A 11 -10.90 16.31 2.88
C ARG A 11 -10.99 16.33 1.36
N LYS A 12 -10.30 17.28 0.69
CA LYS A 12 -10.23 17.34 -0.78
C LYS A 12 -9.66 16.05 -1.35
N GLU A 13 -8.57 15.52 -0.78
CA GLU A 13 -7.94 14.28 -1.26
C GLU A 13 -8.83 13.05 -1.03
N VAL A 14 -9.51 12.97 0.11
CA VAL A 14 -10.50 11.91 0.39
C VAL A 14 -11.69 12.00 -0.55
N LEU A 15 -12.28 13.17 -0.75
CA LEU A 15 -13.41 13.36 -1.64
C LEU A 15 -13.06 13.07 -3.11
N ARG A 16 -11.81 13.31 -3.51
CA ARG A 16 -11.33 13.03 -4.86
C ARG A 16 -11.48 11.55 -5.21
N PHE A 17 -10.99 10.66 -4.35
CA PHE A 17 -11.13 9.22 -4.62
C PHE A 17 -12.56 8.72 -4.35
N TRP A 18 -13.28 9.35 -3.42
CA TRP A 18 -14.66 8.96 -3.11
C TRP A 18 -15.61 9.13 -4.28
N LYS A 19 -15.42 10.18 -5.09
CA LYS A 19 -16.21 10.41 -6.32
C LYS A 19 -16.08 9.28 -7.34
N VAL A 20 -14.99 8.53 -7.30
CA VAL A 20 -14.71 7.37 -8.17
C VAL A 20 -14.55 6.08 -7.36
N ALA A 21 -15.13 6.03 -6.14
CA ALA A 21 -14.94 4.94 -5.20
C ALA A 21 -15.32 3.58 -5.78
N PHE A 22 -16.42 3.51 -6.53
CA PHE A 22 -16.83 2.27 -7.18
C PHE A 22 -15.73 1.71 -8.09
N GLN A 23 -15.18 2.50 -9.00
CA GLN A 23 -14.10 2.06 -9.89
C GLN A 23 -12.82 1.74 -9.11
N THR A 24 -12.54 2.53 -8.08
CA THR A 24 -11.33 2.38 -7.24
C THR A 24 -11.35 1.09 -6.44
N VAL A 25 -12.52 0.63 -5.99
CA VAL A 25 -12.68 -0.61 -5.23
C VAL A 25 -12.97 -1.80 -6.14
N ALA A 26 -13.82 -1.64 -7.16
CA ALA A 26 -14.25 -2.74 -8.02
C ALA A 26 -13.09 -3.38 -8.80
N ALA A 27 -12.15 -2.58 -9.31
CA ALA A 27 -11.02 -3.11 -10.07
C ALA A 27 -10.08 -3.99 -9.22
N PRO A 28 -9.60 -3.59 -8.04
CA PRO A 28 -8.84 -4.47 -7.15
C PRO A 28 -9.63 -5.71 -6.68
N VAL A 29 -10.93 -5.55 -6.39
CA VAL A 29 -11.79 -6.67 -6.02
C VAL A 29 -11.87 -7.71 -7.15
N LEU A 30 -12.13 -7.26 -8.38
CA LEU A 30 -12.18 -8.16 -9.54
C LEU A 30 -10.85 -8.89 -9.74
N THR A 31 -9.73 -8.15 -9.63
CA THR A 31 -8.39 -8.73 -9.75
C THR A 31 -8.14 -9.78 -8.65
N ALA A 32 -8.49 -9.49 -7.40
CA ALA A 32 -8.33 -10.43 -6.30
C ALA A 32 -9.21 -11.69 -6.47
N VAL A 33 -10.46 -11.52 -6.91
CA VAL A 33 -11.35 -12.64 -7.20
C VAL A 33 -10.79 -13.50 -8.33
N LEU A 34 -10.27 -12.92 -9.40
CA LEU A 34 -9.63 -13.66 -10.49
C LEU A 34 -8.40 -14.44 -10.02
N TYR A 35 -7.57 -13.84 -9.16
CA TYR A 35 -6.43 -14.54 -8.57
C TYR A 35 -6.88 -15.71 -7.68
N LEU A 36 -7.93 -15.53 -6.86
CA LEU A 36 -8.46 -16.61 -6.03
C LEU A 36 -9.08 -17.73 -6.86
N LEU A 37 -9.82 -17.42 -7.93
CA LEU A 37 -10.41 -18.42 -8.81
C LEU A 37 -9.33 -19.22 -9.55
N ILE A 38 -8.30 -18.57 -10.05
CA ILE A 38 -7.24 -19.24 -10.84
C ILE A 38 -6.29 -19.99 -9.89
N PHE A 39 -5.66 -19.28 -8.96
CA PHE A 39 -4.62 -19.87 -8.12
C PHE A 39 -5.19 -20.71 -6.97
N GLY A 40 -6.30 -20.30 -6.38
CA GLY A 40 -6.99 -21.07 -5.35
C GLY A 40 -7.41 -22.43 -5.89
N HIS A 41 -8.05 -22.48 -7.06
CA HIS A 41 -8.52 -23.74 -7.64
C HIS A 41 -7.38 -24.62 -8.17
N VAL A 42 -6.37 -24.04 -8.81
CA VAL A 42 -5.27 -24.80 -9.43
C VAL A 42 -4.25 -25.30 -8.41
N LEU A 43 -4.00 -24.54 -7.34
CA LEU A 43 -2.91 -24.83 -6.40
C LEU A 43 -3.36 -25.35 -5.03
N GLU A 44 -4.66 -25.37 -4.72
CA GLU A 44 -5.19 -25.78 -3.40
C GLU A 44 -4.69 -27.18 -2.98
N ASP A 45 -4.69 -28.14 -3.92
CA ASP A 45 -4.28 -29.52 -3.64
C ASP A 45 -2.77 -29.75 -3.73
N HIS A 46 -2.01 -28.79 -4.30
CA HIS A 46 -0.60 -28.97 -4.62
C HIS A 46 0.35 -28.18 -3.69
N VAL A 47 -0.14 -27.11 -3.06
CA VAL A 47 0.70 -26.21 -2.28
C VAL A 47 0.19 -26.12 -0.84
N ARG A 48 0.98 -26.59 0.10
CA ARG A 48 0.77 -26.38 1.54
C ARG A 48 1.78 -25.35 2.03
N VAL A 49 1.31 -24.19 2.46
CA VAL A 49 2.17 -23.06 2.86
C VAL A 49 2.39 -23.04 4.37
N PHE A 50 1.33 -23.12 5.17
CA PHE A 50 1.39 -23.31 6.62
C PHE A 50 0.64 -24.57 7.01
N GLN A 51 1.07 -25.22 8.11
CA GLN A 51 0.37 -26.40 8.61
C GLN A 51 -1.08 -26.06 8.96
N GLY A 52 -2.02 -26.74 8.32
CA GLY A 52 -3.46 -26.60 8.57
C GLY A 52 -4.14 -25.41 7.86
N VAL A 53 -3.42 -24.62 7.04
CA VAL A 53 -3.97 -23.49 6.27
C VAL A 53 -4.04 -23.88 4.79
N GLY A 54 -5.26 -23.87 4.21
CA GLY A 54 -5.46 -24.05 2.77
C GLY A 54 -4.86 -22.89 1.98
N TYR A 55 -4.46 -23.17 0.75
CA TYR A 55 -3.79 -22.17 -0.11
C TYR A 55 -4.68 -20.95 -0.40
N THR A 56 -5.98 -21.16 -0.63
CA THR A 56 -6.97 -20.10 -0.82
C THR A 56 -7.03 -19.15 0.40
N SER A 57 -7.08 -19.73 1.62
CA SER A 57 -7.06 -18.93 2.86
C SER A 57 -5.77 -18.12 2.99
N PHE A 58 -4.62 -18.69 2.60
CA PHE A 58 -3.32 -18.03 2.62
C PHE A 58 -3.23 -16.86 1.65
N LEU A 59 -3.87 -16.96 0.47
CA LEU A 59 -3.85 -15.92 -0.55
C LEU A 59 -4.62 -14.66 -0.12
N ILE A 60 -5.75 -14.81 0.59
CA ILE A 60 -6.65 -13.70 0.91
C ILE A 60 -5.93 -12.54 1.60
N PRO A 61 -5.22 -12.72 2.72
CA PRO A 61 -4.50 -11.62 3.37
C PRO A 61 -3.44 -10.98 2.47
N GLY A 62 -2.74 -11.80 1.66
CA GLY A 62 -1.75 -11.30 0.70
C GLY A 62 -2.36 -10.37 -0.34
N LEU A 63 -3.48 -10.76 -0.96
CA LEU A 63 -4.21 -9.98 -1.95
C LEU A 63 -4.84 -8.71 -1.36
N VAL A 64 -5.37 -8.80 -0.14
CA VAL A 64 -5.88 -7.63 0.61
C VAL A 64 -4.76 -6.63 0.81
N MET A 65 -3.63 -7.06 1.38
CA MET A 65 -2.52 -6.16 1.66
C MET A 65 -1.89 -5.59 0.38
N MET A 66 -1.74 -6.40 -0.67
CA MET A 66 -1.33 -5.93 -2.00
C MET A 66 -2.22 -4.80 -2.50
N SER A 67 -3.54 -4.94 -2.36
CA SER A 67 -4.51 -3.92 -2.76
C SER A 67 -4.40 -2.64 -1.92
N VAL A 68 -4.18 -2.76 -0.61
CA VAL A 68 -3.91 -1.64 0.31
C VAL A 68 -2.69 -0.85 -0.17
N LEU A 69 -1.57 -1.53 -0.39
CA LEU A 69 -0.29 -0.92 -0.75
C LEU A 69 -0.37 -0.18 -2.09
N GLN A 70 -0.88 -0.83 -3.13
CA GLN A 70 -1.00 -0.26 -4.47
C GLN A 70 -1.94 0.96 -4.50
N ASN A 71 -3.08 0.90 -3.80
CA ASN A 71 -4.03 2.00 -3.77
C ASN A 71 -3.56 3.17 -2.90
N ALA A 72 -2.84 2.93 -1.82
CA ALA A 72 -2.21 3.98 -1.04
C ALA A 72 -1.14 4.73 -1.87
N PHE A 73 -0.27 4.01 -2.60
CA PHE A 73 0.68 4.61 -3.53
C PHE A 73 -0.02 5.44 -4.61
N ALA A 74 -1.03 4.86 -5.26
CA ALA A 74 -1.76 5.50 -6.36
C ALA A 74 -2.48 6.78 -5.91
N ASN A 75 -2.89 6.90 -4.64
CA ASN A 75 -3.58 8.08 -4.16
C ASN A 75 -2.72 9.34 -4.25
N SER A 76 -1.58 9.37 -3.57
CA SER A 76 -0.69 10.53 -3.52
C SER A 76 -0.05 10.80 -4.89
N SER A 77 0.44 9.76 -5.57
CA SER A 77 1.13 9.91 -6.85
C SER A 77 0.23 10.49 -7.93
N SER A 78 -0.97 9.90 -8.13
CA SER A 78 -1.90 10.37 -9.15
C SER A 78 -2.43 11.79 -8.86
N SER A 79 -2.68 12.12 -7.59
CA SER A 79 -3.18 13.45 -7.21
C SER A 79 -2.19 14.55 -7.56
N LEU A 80 -0.92 14.36 -7.23
CA LEU A 80 0.11 15.36 -7.52
C LEU A 80 0.36 15.51 -9.01
N VAL A 81 0.50 14.40 -9.73
CA VAL A 81 0.71 14.43 -11.19
C VAL A 81 -0.47 15.12 -11.88
N GLN A 82 -1.70 14.79 -11.48
CA GLN A 82 -2.89 15.44 -12.00
C GLN A 82 -2.89 16.96 -11.70
N SER A 83 -2.53 17.36 -10.48
CA SER A 83 -2.48 18.76 -10.09
C SER A 83 -1.43 19.55 -10.88
N LYS A 84 -0.30 18.92 -11.26
CA LYS A 84 0.71 19.49 -12.15
C LYS A 84 0.17 19.69 -13.56
N ILE A 85 -0.40 18.64 -14.15
CA ILE A 85 -0.92 18.66 -15.53
C ILE A 85 -2.06 19.68 -15.71
N THR A 86 -2.95 19.78 -14.71
CA THR A 86 -4.08 20.73 -14.75
C THR A 86 -3.72 22.15 -14.34
N GLY A 87 -2.49 22.42 -13.90
CA GLY A 87 -2.06 23.71 -13.39
C GLY A 87 -2.60 24.05 -11.99
N ASN A 88 -3.43 23.18 -11.39
CA ASN A 88 -4.04 23.44 -10.08
C ASN A 88 -3.02 23.43 -8.91
N LEU A 89 -1.80 22.95 -9.16
CA LEU A 89 -0.74 22.97 -8.17
C LEU A 89 -0.39 24.38 -7.70
N VAL A 90 -0.49 25.38 -8.59
CA VAL A 90 -0.23 26.79 -8.27
C VAL A 90 -1.16 27.30 -7.16
N PHE A 91 -2.43 26.95 -7.19
CA PHE A 91 -3.40 27.33 -6.13
C PHE A 91 -3.04 26.74 -4.79
N LEU A 92 -2.50 25.51 -4.77
CA LEU A 92 -2.02 24.89 -3.52
C LEU A 92 -0.77 25.59 -3.00
N LEU A 93 0.13 26.05 -3.87
CA LEU A 93 1.38 26.73 -3.49
C LEU A 93 1.15 28.13 -2.90
N VAL A 94 0.09 28.82 -3.32
CA VAL A 94 -0.29 30.15 -2.78
C VAL A 94 -0.89 30.03 -1.37
N THR A 95 -1.37 28.83 -0.98
CA THR A 95 -1.91 28.64 0.37
C THR A 95 -0.78 28.60 1.42
N PRO A 96 -0.95 29.22 2.59
CA PRO A 96 0.06 29.23 3.67
C PRO A 96 0.09 27.89 4.42
N LEU A 97 0.34 26.79 3.70
CA LEU A 97 0.44 25.45 4.25
C LEU A 97 1.91 25.06 4.48
N SER A 98 2.19 24.51 5.66
CA SER A 98 3.51 23.95 5.96
C SER A 98 3.72 22.63 5.18
N HIS A 99 4.97 22.27 4.93
CA HIS A 99 5.32 20.98 4.32
C HIS A 99 4.81 19.76 5.15
N TRP A 100 4.74 19.91 6.49
CA TRP A 100 4.12 18.92 7.37
C TRP A 100 2.61 18.76 7.13
N ALA A 101 1.90 19.86 6.91
CA ALA A 101 0.47 19.85 6.61
C ALA A 101 0.19 19.15 5.27
N TRP A 102 1.02 19.44 4.26
CA TRP A 102 0.95 18.74 2.97
C TRP A 102 1.19 17.24 3.13
N PHE A 103 2.28 16.87 3.79
CA PHE A 103 2.62 15.47 4.02
C PHE A 103 1.49 14.73 4.74
N ALA A 104 1.01 15.27 5.87
CA ALA A 104 -0.06 14.64 6.65
C ALA A 104 -1.36 14.49 5.86
N ALA A 105 -1.75 15.49 5.07
CA ALA A 105 -2.96 15.44 4.27
C ALA A 105 -2.88 14.38 3.15
N TYR A 106 -1.79 14.36 2.38
CA TYR A 106 -1.62 13.39 1.29
C TYR A 106 -1.46 11.96 1.79
N VAL A 107 -0.58 11.75 2.76
CA VAL A 107 -0.33 10.40 3.32
C VAL A 107 -1.55 9.91 4.10
N GLY A 108 -2.19 10.76 4.90
CA GLY A 108 -3.42 10.40 5.62
C GLY A 108 -4.54 9.99 4.66
N ALA A 109 -4.78 10.73 3.58
CA ALA A 109 -5.76 10.36 2.56
C ALA A 109 -5.40 9.06 1.83
N SER A 110 -4.09 8.80 1.63
CA SER A 110 -3.60 7.53 1.06
C SER A 110 -3.87 6.35 1.98
N VAL A 111 -3.69 6.53 3.28
CA VAL A 111 -4.04 5.50 4.27
C VAL A 111 -5.54 5.21 4.22
N VAL A 112 -6.39 6.25 4.25
CA VAL A 112 -7.86 6.06 4.16
C VAL A 112 -8.24 5.32 2.89
N ARG A 113 -7.72 5.72 1.72
CA ARG A 113 -8.02 5.04 0.45
C ARG A 113 -7.53 3.60 0.45
N GLY A 114 -6.28 3.35 0.89
CA GLY A 114 -5.73 2.00 0.98
C GLY A 114 -6.59 1.08 1.83
N LEU A 115 -6.94 1.53 3.05
CA LEU A 115 -7.78 0.75 3.97
C LEU A 115 -9.19 0.51 3.43
N VAL A 116 -9.84 1.50 2.81
CA VAL A 116 -11.17 1.34 2.19
C VAL A 116 -11.13 0.30 1.07
N VAL A 117 -10.11 0.36 0.20
CA VAL A 117 -9.96 -0.62 -0.89
C VAL A 117 -9.64 -2.01 -0.33
N GLY A 118 -8.73 -2.10 0.64
CA GLY A 118 -8.41 -3.36 1.31
C GLY A 118 -9.63 -4.00 1.99
N ALA A 119 -10.45 -3.19 2.68
CA ALA A 119 -11.69 -3.65 3.27
C ALA A 119 -12.68 -4.16 2.20
N GLY A 120 -12.81 -3.45 1.07
CA GLY A 120 -13.64 -3.88 -0.05
C GLY A 120 -13.19 -5.22 -0.64
N VAL A 121 -11.88 -5.40 -0.84
CA VAL A 121 -11.30 -6.68 -1.30
C VAL A 121 -11.56 -7.77 -0.25
N PHE A 122 -11.30 -7.51 1.02
CA PHE A 122 -11.54 -8.47 2.10
C PHE A 122 -12.99 -8.92 2.17
N LEU A 123 -13.96 -8.00 2.14
CA LEU A 123 -15.39 -8.29 2.23
C LEU A 123 -15.88 -9.22 1.11
N VAL A 124 -15.28 -9.15 -0.08
CA VAL A 124 -15.64 -10.04 -1.17
C VAL A 124 -14.87 -11.35 -1.10
N THR A 125 -13.60 -11.32 -0.74
CA THR A 125 -12.76 -12.53 -0.72
C THR A 125 -13.05 -13.45 0.46
N VAL A 126 -13.65 -12.97 1.55
CA VAL A 126 -14.07 -13.78 2.71
C VAL A 126 -15.08 -14.89 2.36
N TRP A 127 -15.82 -14.73 1.28
CA TRP A 127 -16.74 -15.77 0.79
C TRP A 127 -16.06 -16.99 0.18
N PHE A 128 -14.77 -16.90 -0.16
CA PHE A 128 -13.99 -18.01 -0.72
C PHE A 128 -13.38 -18.91 0.35
N ALA A 129 -13.07 -18.35 1.52
CA ALA A 129 -12.59 -19.10 2.67
C ALA A 129 -12.94 -18.37 3.97
N PRO A 130 -13.37 -19.09 5.02
CA PRO A 130 -13.74 -18.46 6.29
C PRO A 130 -12.51 -17.77 6.91
N PRO A 131 -12.63 -16.50 7.33
CA PRO A 131 -11.53 -15.79 7.95
C PRO A 131 -11.26 -16.36 9.34
N HIS A 132 -9.99 -16.52 9.66
CA HIS A 132 -9.54 -16.78 11.02
C HIS A 132 -8.80 -15.56 11.54
N PHE A 133 -9.12 -15.07 12.73
CA PHE A 133 -8.48 -13.90 13.34
C PHE A 133 -7.77 -14.31 14.62
N ALA A 134 -6.48 -14.62 14.51
CA ALA A 134 -5.68 -15.02 15.66
C ALA A 134 -5.23 -13.82 16.49
N GLU A 135 -4.70 -12.80 15.82
CA GLU A 135 -4.14 -11.62 16.47
C GLU A 135 -4.51 -10.34 15.68
N PRO A 136 -5.81 -9.90 15.67
CA PRO A 136 -6.36 -8.92 14.74
C PRO A 136 -5.72 -7.52 14.83
N TRP A 137 -5.09 -7.17 15.93
CA TRP A 137 -4.41 -5.89 16.07
C TRP A 137 -3.23 -5.73 15.08
N TRP A 138 -2.53 -6.82 14.71
CA TRP A 138 -1.48 -6.81 13.69
C TRP A 138 -2.01 -6.44 12.31
N ILE A 139 -3.25 -6.84 11.99
CA ILE A 139 -3.92 -6.45 10.75
C ILE A 139 -3.99 -4.93 10.64
N VAL A 140 -4.48 -4.27 11.69
CA VAL A 140 -4.63 -2.80 11.71
C VAL A 140 -3.27 -2.11 11.66
N VAL A 141 -2.31 -2.59 12.44
CA VAL A 141 -0.95 -2.02 12.51
C VAL A 141 -0.27 -2.09 11.15
N PHE A 142 -0.16 -3.28 10.55
CA PHE A 142 0.58 -3.43 9.29
C PHE A 142 -0.16 -2.82 8.10
N ALA A 143 -1.50 -2.87 8.05
CA ALA A 143 -2.27 -2.18 7.02
C ALA A 143 -2.04 -0.66 7.07
N THR A 144 -2.06 -0.07 8.26
CA THR A 144 -1.88 1.38 8.43
C THR A 144 -0.45 1.82 8.12
N LEU A 145 0.55 1.11 8.67
CA LEU A 145 1.96 1.43 8.42
C LEU A 145 2.34 1.23 6.96
N GLY A 146 1.90 0.12 6.34
CA GLY A 146 2.13 -0.16 4.93
C GLY A 146 1.47 0.87 4.03
N ALA A 147 0.20 1.22 4.27
CA ALA A 147 -0.48 2.27 3.54
C ALA A 147 0.19 3.64 3.72
N GLY A 148 0.67 3.96 4.92
CA GLY A 148 1.43 5.18 5.21
C GLY A 148 2.73 5.23 4.42
N MET A 149 3.51 4.15 4.42
CA MET A 149 4.76 4.06 3.67
C MET A 149 4.55 4.19 2.17
N LEU A 150 3.57 3.47 1.61
CA LEU A 150 3.27 3.54 0.18
C LEU A 150 2.64 4.89 -0.21
N GLY A 151 1.86 5.51 0.68
CA GLY A 151 1.38 6.88 0.52
C GLY A 151 2.53 7.90 0.46
N ALA A 152 3.54 7.76 1.32
CA ALA A 152 4.75 8.59 1.30
C ALA A 152 5.62 8.33 0.06
N LEU A 153 5.80 7.08 -0.37
CA LEU A 153 6.45 6.74 -1.65
C LEU A 153 5.68 7.31 -2.84
N GLY A 154 4.35 7.22 -2.82
CA GLY A 154 3.49 7.82 -3.84
C GLY A 154 3.64 9.35 -3.91
N LEU A 155 3.82 9.99 -2.76
CA LEU A 155 4.09 11.42 -2.67
C LEU A 155 5.44 11.76 -3.34
N ILE A 156 6.50 11.00 -3.06
CA ILE A 156 7.82 11.16 -3.71
C ILE A 156 7.71 10.96 -5.21
N ALA A 157 7.05 9.88 -5.66
CA ALA A 157 6.85 9.59 -7.07
C ALA A 157 6.05 10.71 -7.77
N GLY A 158 5.00 11.23 -7.14
CA GLY A 158 4.20 12.35 -7.65
C GLY A 158 4.96 13.67 -7.69
N LEU A 159 5.89 13.92 -6.76
CA LEU A 159 6.79 15.06 -6.82
C LEU A 159 7.78 14.96 -7.99
N TRP A 160 8.32 13.76 -8.23
CA TRP A 160 9.29 13.51 -9.30
C TRP A 160 8.66 13.49 -10.69
N ALA A 161 7.50 12.82 -10.83
CA ALA A 161 6.83 12.65 -12.11
C ALA A 161 6.14 13.96 -12.60
N GLU A 162 6.26 14.22 -13.89
CA GLU A 162 5.62 15.35 -14.58
C GLU A 162 4.45 14.87 -15.45
N LYS A 163 4.46 13.59 -15.84
CA LYS A 163 3.46 12.94 -16.70
C LYS A 163 2.98 11.63 -16.07
N PHE A 164 1.78 11.21 -16.45
CA PHE A 164 1.24 9.91 -16.00
C PHE A 164 2.11 8.72 -16.41
N ASP A 165 2.76 8.76 -17.57
CA ASP A 165 3.64 7.68 -18.04
C ASP A 165 4.85 7.46 -17.11
N GLN A 166 5.42 8.54 -16.58
CA GLN A 166 6.52 8.45 -15.62
C GLN A 166 6.05 7.84 -14.29
N MET A 167 4.85 8.20 -13.83
CA MET A 167 4.24 7.60 -12.64
C MET A 167 3.95 6.11 -12.88
N ALA A 168 3.42 5.74 -14.04
CA ALA A 168 3.17 4.35 -14.41
C ALA A 168 4.48 3.55 -14.50
N ALA A 169 5.55 4.14 -15.01
CA ALA A 169 6.87 3.51 -15.01
C ALA A 169 7.34 3.23 -13.58
N PHE A 170 7.22 4.18 -12.65
CA PHE A 170 7.57 3.98 -11.25
C PHE A 170 6.76 2.81 -10.64
N GLN A 171 5.46 2.77 -10.91
CA GLN A 171 4.59 1.71 -10.43
C GLN A 171 4.97 0.35 -11.01
N ASN A 172 5.21 0.26 -12.32
CA ASN A 172 5.44 -1.02 -13.00
C ASN A 172 6.87 -1.56 -12.78
N PHE A 173 7.87 -0.70 -12.68
CA PHE A 173 9.26 -1.13 -12.55
C PHE A 173 9.76 -1.20 -11.09
N LEU A 174 9.09 -0.54 -10.14
CA LEU A 174 9.48 -0.58 -8.74
C LEU A 174 8.41 -1.24 -7.87
N ILE A 175 7.20 -0.68 -7.82
CA ILE A 175 6.18 -1.14 -6.88
C ILE A 175 5.70 -2.56 -7.19
N MET A 176 5.40 -2.85 -8.46
CA MET A 176 4.92 -4.17 -8.89
C MET A 176 5.94 -5.29 -8.60
N PRO A 177 7.22 -5.21 -9.04
CA PRO A 177 8.20 -6.24 -8.73
C PRO A 177 8.42 -6.44 -7.23
N MET A 178 8.51 -5.36 -6.46
CA MET A 178 8.64 -5.47 -5.00
C MET A 178 7.41 -6.14 -4.37
N THR A 179 6.21 -5.88 -4.88
CA THR A 179 4.98 -6.52 -4.41
C THR A 179 4.97 -8.02 -4.74
N PHE A 180 5.39 -8.42 -5.96
CA PHE A 180 5.47 -9.84 -6.33
C PHE A 180 6.52 -10.60 -5.51
N LEU A 181 7.65 -9.98 -5.19
CA LEU A 181 8.71 -10.55 -4.36
C LEU A 181 8.43 -10.51 -2.85
N SER A 182 7.25 -10.05 -2.45
CA SER A 182 6.89 -9.87 -1.04
C SER A 182 6.15 -11.06 -0.42
N GLY A 183 6.04 -12.19 -1.13
CA GLY A 183 5.37 -13.38 -0.60
C GLY A 183 3.84 -13.32 -0.62
N VAL A 184 3.21 -12.51 -1.49
CA VAL A 184 1.74 -12.49 -1.66
C VAL A 184 1.23 -13.89 -2.02
N PHE A 185 1.91 -14.56 -2.96
CA PHE A 185 1.47 -15.81 -3.58
C PHE A 185 2.17 -17.06 -3.03
N TYR A 186 3.19 -16.91 -2.19
CA TYR A 186 4.02 -18.00 -1.67
C TYR A 186 4.60 -17.63 -0.29
N SER A 187 5.03 -18.62 0.49
CA SER A 187 5.90 -18.37 1.64
C SER A 187 7.35 -18.20 1.16
N VAL A 188 8.07 -17.26 1.75
CA VAL A 188 9.47 -17.00 1.38
C VAL A 188 10.36 -18.22 1.61
N HIS A 189 10.02 -19.06 2.57
CA HIS A 189 10.73 -20.32 2.82
C HIS A 189 10.66 -21.33 1.66
N SER A 190 9.70 -21.22 0.74
CA SER A 190 9.60 -22.09 -0.44
C SER A 190 10.52 -21.68 -1.59
N LEU A 191 11.17 -20.52 -1.51
CA LEU A 191 12.05 -20.00 -2.53
C LEU A 191 13.48 -20.57 -2.44
N PRO A 192 14.24 -20.62 -3.57
CA PRO A 192 15.68 -20.82 -3.54
C PRO A 192 16.41 -19.74 -2.71
N PRO A 193 17.59 -20.03 -2.10
CA PRO A 193 18.26 -19.12 -1.16
C PRO A 193 18.53 -17.71 -1.68
N PHE A 194 18.86 -17.57 -2.97
CA PHE A 194 19.05 -16.26 -3.60
C PHE A 194 17.79 -15.40 -3.53
N TRP A 195 16.64 -15.95 -3.87
CA TRP A 195 15.37 -15.24 -3.87
C TRP A 195 14.86 -14.96 -2.45
N GLN A 196 15.15 -15.87 -1.49
CA GLN A 196 14.89 -15.61 -0.06
C GLN A 196 15.66 -14.38 0.41
N GLY A 197 16.95 -14.27 0.10
CA GLY A 197 17.78 -13.11 0.44
C GLY A 197 17.22 -11.81 -0.14
N LEU A 198 16.77 -11.83 -1.40
CA LEU A 198 16.18 -10.67 -2.05
C LEU A 198 14.83 -10.29 -1.42
N SER A 199 13.99 -11.27 -1.07
CA SER A 199 12.72 -11.02 -0.36
C SER A 199 12.95 -10.43 1.02
N HIS A 200 13.94 -10.90 1.77
CA HIS A 200 14.31 -10.33 3.07
C HIS A 200 14.89 -8.90 2.99
N ALA A 201 15.45 -8.50 1.86
CA ALA A 201 15.84 -7.11 1.62
C ALA A 201 14.65 -6.19 1.26
N ASN A 202 13.48 -6.77 1.00
CA ASN A 202 12.29 -6.06 0.55
C ASN A 202 11.37 -5.72 1.73
N PRO A 203 11.16 -4.42 2.08
CA PRO A 203 10.27 -4.05 3.17
C PRO A 203 8.79 -4.45 2.94
N PHE A 204 8.36 -4.65 1.70
CA PHE A 204 6.99 -5.09 1.39
C PHE A 204 6.72 -6.51 1.90
N PHE A 205 7.74 -7.38 1.93
CA PHE A 205 7.65 -8.70 2.54
C PHE A 205 7.22 -8.61 4.01
N TYR A 206 7.87 -7.77 4.78
CA TYR A 206 7.56 -7.60 6.20
C TYR A 206 6.16 -7.01 6.46
N MET A 207 5.65 -6.17 5.53
CA MET A 207 4.28 -5.66 5.62
C MET A 207 3.25 -6.76 5.44
N ILE A 208 3.46 -7.63 4.45
CA ILE A 208 2.53 -8.71 4.11
C ILE A 208 2.62 -9.84 5.12
N ASP A 209 3.82 -10.22 5.53
CA ASP A 209 4.03 -11.27 6.52
C ASP A 209 3.46 -10.88 7.89
N GLY A 210 3.74 -9.65 8.35
CA GLY A 210 3.17 -9.14 9.59
C GLY A 210 1.64 -8.96 9.54
N PHE A 211 1.08 -8.55 8.40
CA PHE A 211 -0.36 -8.48 8.21
C PHE A 211 -1.00 -9.87 8.26
N ARG A 212 -0.37 -10.87 7.64
CA ARG A 212 -0.80 -12.28 7.64
C ARG A 212 -0.78 -12.89 9.03
N ARG A 213 0.17 -12.50 9.88
CA ARG A 213 0.21 -12.90 11.30
C ARG A 213 -1.11 -12.66 12.01
N GLY A 214 -1.76 -11.54 11.71
CA GLY A 214 -3.04 -11.19 12.32
C GLY A 214 -4.16 -12.18 12.02
N PHE A 215 -4.08 -12.88 10.90
CA PHE A 215 -5.06 -13.91 10.50
C PHE A 215 -4.71 -15.29 11.09
N PHE A 216 -3.47 -15.72 10.97
CA PHE A 216 -3.10 -17.11 11.25
C PHE A 216 -2.35 -17.32 12.57
N GLY A 217 -1.92 -16.24 13.24
CA GLY A 217 -1.03 -16.36 14.40
C GLY A 217 0.37 -16.91 14.06
N ALA A 218 0.64 -17.15 12.76
CA ALA A 218 1.91 -17.61 12.22
C ALA A 218 2.42 -16.63 11.16
N SER A 219 3.73 -16.51 11.05
CA SER A 219 4.43 -15.66 10.10
C SER A 219 5.80 -16.24 9.78
N ASP A 220 6.37 -15.91 8.62
CA ASP A 220 7.69 -16.38 8.20
C ASP A 220 8.82 -15.81 9.08
N VAL A 221 8.62 -14.59 9.63
CA VAL A 221 9.56 -13.94 10.55
C VAL A 221 8.86 -13.41 11.79
N SER A 222 9.62 -13.03 12.83
CA SER A 222 9.06 -12.42 14.04
C SER A 222 8.28 -11.14 13.71
N PRO A 223 7.04 -10.96 14.20
CA PRO A 223 6.23 -9.78 13.93
C PRO A 223 6.88 -8.48 14.46
N TRP A 224 7.70 -8.58 15.51
CA TRP A 224 8.45 -7.45 16.04
C TRP A 224 9.57 -7.00 15.10
N LEU A 225 10.24 -7.97 14.42
CA LEU A 225 11.21 -7.66 13.38
C LEU A 225 10.51 -7.00 12.19
N SER A 226 9.38 -7.54 11.75
CA SER A 226 8.56 -6.95 10.69
C SER A 226 8.14 -5.52 11.04
N LEU A 227 7.71 -5.28 12.27
CA LEU A 227 7.35 -3.95 12.77
C LEU A 227 8.55 -2.98 12.75
N ALA A 228 9.72 -3.43 13.20
CA ALA A 228 10.94 -2.63 13.20
C ALA A 228 11.37 -2.24 11.78
N VAL A 229 11.36 -3.19 10.83
CA VAL A 229 11.73 -2.93 9.41
C VAL A 229 10.73 -1.99 8.75
N VAL A 230 9.44 -2.25 8.91
CA VAL A 230 8.37 -1.41 8.31
C VAL A 230 8.39 -0.01 8.91
N GLY A 231 8.51 0.10 10.24
CA GLY A 231 8.59 1.37 10.96
C GLY A 231 9.80 2.20 10.55
N THR A 232 10.98 1.57 10.48
CA THR A 232 12.21 2.25 10.02
C THR A 232 12.09 2.69 8.57
N SER A 233 11.57 1.84 7.70
CA SER A 233 11.35 2.16 6.28
C SER A 233 10.37 3.32 6.11
N LEU A 234 9.26 3.31 6.86
CA LEU A 234 8.30 4.42 6.89
C LEU A 234 8.96 5.73 7.33
N MET A 235 9.78 5.70 8.40
CA MET A 235 10.48 6.89 8.88
C MET A 235 11.44 7.45 7.82
N VAL A 236 12.24 6.59 7.19
CA VAL A 236 13.19 7.00 6.14
C VAL A 236 12.46 7.60 4.95
N VAL A 237 11.44 6.93 4.43
CA VAL A 237 10.66 7.40 3.27
C VAL A 237 9.93 8.70 3.61
N SER A 238 9.37 8.82 4.81
CA SER A 238 8.71 10.06 5.28
C SER A 238 9.69 11.21 5.42
N ALA A 239 10.89 10.97 5.94
CA ALA A 239 11.93 12.00 6.04
C ALA A 239 12.36 12.51 4.65
N ILE A 240 12.52 11.62 3.66
CA ILE A 240 12.82 11.99 2.28
C ILE A 240 11.67 12.82 1.68
N ALA A 241 10.43 12.36 1.83
CA ALA A 241 9.25 13.07 1.32
C ALA A 241 9.13 14.49 1.92
N LEU A 242 9.29 14.62 3.22
CA LEU A 242 9.27 15.89 3.94
C LEU A 242 10.40 16.82 3.48
N ARG A 243 11.60 16.28 3.28
CA ARG A 243 12.72 17.06 2.76
C ARG A 243 12.45 17.59 1.34
N LEU A 244 11.94 16.75 0.46
CA LEU A 244 11.57 17.14 -0.90
C LEU A 244 10.49 18.24 -0.91
N LEU A 245 9.48 18.12 -0.05
CA LEU A 245 8.46 19.14 0.14
C LEU A 245 9.05 20.46 0.69
N ALA A 246 9.94 20.37 1.68
CA ALA A 246 10.55 21.53 2.31
C ALA A 246 11.41 22.36 1.33
N ILE A 247 12.17 21.68 0.46
CA ILE A 247 12.99 22.37 -0.59
C ILE A 247 12.17 22.78 -1.81
N GLY A 248 10.90 22.37 -1.91
CA GLY A 248 10.04 22.66 -3.05
C GLY A 248 10.43 21.94 -4.34
N TYR A 249 10.99 20.72 -4.22
CA TYR A 249 11.50 19.95 -5.36
C TYR A 249 10.43 19.73 -6.44
N LYS A 250 10.71 20.21 -7.67
CA LYS A 250 9.81 20.14 -8.85
C LYS A 250 8.38 20.65 -8.61
N ILE A 251 8.21 21.54 -7.64
CA ILE A 251 6.93 22.17 -7.33
C ILE A 251 7.02 23.68 -7.65
N ARG A 252 8.21 24.25 -7.53
CA ARG A 252 8.48 25.70 -7.71
C ARG A 252 9.22 26.02 -9.00
N SER A 253 9.35 25.07 -9.92
CA SER A 253 9.96 25.25 -11.24
C SER A 253 8.94 25.68 -12.28
#